data_1acb02df71d93f9e3637669a7539364f
#
_entry.id   1acb02df71d93f9e3637669a7539364f
#
_cell.length_a   1.000
_cell.length_b   1.000
_cell.length_c   1.000
_cell.angle_alpha   90.00
_cell.angle_beta   90.00
_cell.angle_gamma   90.00
#
_symmetry.space_group_name_H-M   'P 1'
#
loop_
_entity.id
_entity.type
_entity.pdbx_description
1 polymer ?
#
loop_
_entity_poly.entity_id
_entity_poly.type
_entity_poly.pdbx_seq_one_letter_code
_entity_poly.pdbx_strand_id
1 'polypeptide(L)'
;MSARRILQLGDPLLRAVSAPVATPADARGVFQDLRDTLHEFQRTHGFGRGISAVQIGEPKRLIYIELEGRAYCLRNPEYEWQSGEKFQFWDDCFSFPDLLVRVERSVAVRIRYWNDAGEVERVEAQGAFSELLQHEIDHLDGILAVDRAIDRESLCTREEYARRYGGVIRCDPEVVGGQLAMG
;
A
#
# COMPACT_ATOMS: atom_id res chain seq x y z
N MET A 1 -16.88 -12.08 11.24
CA MET A 1 -17.28 -11.46 9.98
C MET A 1 -16.42 -12.09 8.89
N SER A 2 -16.75 -12.00 7.62
CA SER A 2 -16.04 -12.71 6.56
C SER A 2 -15.16 -11.75 5.76
N ALA A 3 -14.06 -12.25 5.22
CA ALA A 3 -13.25 -11.50 4.26
C ALA A 3 -14.13 -10.95 3.12
N ARG A 4 -13.83 -9.75 2.69
CA ARG A 4 -14.55 -9.06 1.61
C ARG A 4 -13.88 -9.36 0.26
N ARG A 5 -14.66 -9.31 -0.81
CA ARG A 5 -14.10 -9.36 -2.16
C ARG A 5 -13.21 -8.13 -2.38
N ILE A 6 -11.99 -8.35 -2.87
CA ILE A 6 -11.11 -7.27 -3.30
C ILE A 6 -11.48 -6.86 -4.72
N LEU A 7 -11.73 -5.56 -4.91
CA LEU A 7 -12.01 -4.96 -6.21
C LEU A 7 -10.76 -5.06 -7.10
N GLN A 8 -10.98 -5.41 -8.37
CA GLN A 8 -9.90 -5.63 -9.33
C GLN A 8 -9.71 -4.42 -10.24
N LEU A 9 -8.51 -4.28 -10.80
CA LEU A 9 -8.17 -3.24 -11.77
C LEU A 9 -9.23 -3.15 -12.88
N GLY A 10 -9.76 -1.95 -13.10
CA GLY A 10 -10.89 -1.69 -13.98
C GLY A 10 -12.19 -1.40 -13.26
N ASP A 11 -12.31 -1.75 -11.95
CA ASP A 11 -13.45 -1.31 -11.15
C ASP A 11 -13.38 0.22 -10.92
N PRO A 12 -14.43 0.99 -11.30
CA PRO A 12 -14.41 2.44 -11.21
C PRO A 12 -14.30 2.97 -9.78
N LEU A 13 -14.69 2.18 -8.79
CA LEU A 13 -14.61 2.59 -7.37
C LEU A 13 -13.16 2.72 -6.90
N LEU A 14 -12.22 1.94 -7.47
CA LEU A 14 -10.79 2.10 -7.19
C LEU A 14 -10.22 3.47 -7.61
N ARG A 15 -10.96 4.24 -8.42
CA ARG A 15 -10.62 5.60 -8.85
C ARG A 15 -11.33 6.68 -8.05
N ALA A 16 -12.16 6.29 -7.08
CA ALA A 16 -12.87 7.25 -6.23
C ALA A 16 -11.92 7.83 -5.18
N VAL A 17 -11.99 9.13 -4.95
CA VAL A 17 -11.36 9.77 -3.79
C VAL A 17 -12.15 9.40 -2.54
N SER A 18 -11.48 8.79 -1.59
CA SER A 18 -12.08 8.31 -0.34
C SER A 18 -12.44 9.46 0.61
N ALA A 19 -13.62 9.38 1.19
CA ALA A 19 -14.13 10.37 2.14
C ALA A 19 -13.49 10.21 3.54
N PRO A 20 -13.26 11.32 4.26
CA PRO A 20 -12.83 11.27 5.65
C PRO A 20 -13.85 10.56 6.55
N VAL A 21 -13.36 9.90 7.60
CA VAL A 21 -14.18 9.20 8.61
C VAL A 21 -14.16 9.99 9.90
N ALA A 22 -15.35 10.40 10.37
CA ALA A 22 -15.47 11.34 11.49
C ALA A 22 -15.09 10.71 12.84
N THR A 23 -15.59 9.50 13.13
CA THR A 23 -15.44 8.89 14.45
C THR A 23 -14.77 7.50 14.39
N PRO A 24 -14.13 7.04 15.49
CA PRO A 24 -13.64 5.66 15.58
C PRO A 24 -14.76 4.62 15.42
N ALA A 25 -15.97 4.93 15.86
CA ALA A 25 -17.12 4.02 15.75
C ALA A 25 -17.46 3.73 14.29
N ASP A 26 -17.37 4.73 13.40
CA ASP A 26 -17.63 4.60 11.96
C ASP A 26 -16.53 3.79 11.22
N ALA A 27 -15.35 3.69 11.81
CA ALA A 27 -14.21 2.97 11.26
C ALA A 27 -14.15 1.50 11.70
N ARG A 28 -14.60 1.18 12.92
CA ARG A 28 -14.35 -0.11 13.59
C ARG A 28 -14.74 -1.32 12.77
N GLY A 29 -15.94 -1.32 12.19
CA GLY A 29 -16.42 -2.44 11.38
C GLY A 29 -15.59 -2.62 10.11
N VAL A 30 -15.17 -1.51 9.49
CA VAL A 30 -14.35 -1.54 8.27
C VAL A 30 -12.94 -2.05 8.58
N PHE A 31 -12.32 -1.64 9.68
CA PHE A 31 -11.00 -2.16 10.09
C PHE A 31 -11.04 -3.68 10.34
N GLN A 32 -12.14 -4.19 10.92
CA GLN A 32 -12.32 -5.63 11.08
C GLN A 32 -12.41 -6.34 9.72
N ASP A 33 -13.18 -5.80 8.77
CA ASP A 33 -13.29 -6.36 7.42
C ASP A 33 -11.95 -6.29 6.67
N LEU A 34 -11.19 -5.19 6.81
CA LEU A 34 -9.85 -5.04 6.23
C LEU A 34 -8.89 -6.11 6.76
N ARG A 35 -8.86 -6.30 8.08
CA ARG A 35 -8.03 -7.33 8.73
C ARG A 35 -8.38 -8.72 8.22
N ASP A 36 -9.66 -9.09 8.25
CA ASP A 36 -10.12 -10.41 7.82
C ASP A 36 -9.77 -10.64 6.34
N THR A 37 -9.90 -9.59 5.49
CA THR A 37 -9.58 -9.65 4.07
C THR A 37 -8.06 -9.77 3.83
N LEU A 38 -7.24 -9.01 4.56
CA LEU A 38 -5.79 -9.11 4.48
C LEU A 38 -5.31 -10.53 4.84
N HIS A 39 -5.81 -11.10 5.94
CA HIS A 39 -5.45 -12.45 6.37
C HIS A 39 -5.89 -13.52 5.35
N GLU A 40 -7.08 -13.38 4.76
CA GLU A 40 -7.54 -14.28 3.71
C GLU A 40 -6.65 -14.19 2.46
N PHE A 41 -6.27 -12.96 2.07
CA PHE A 41 -5.37 -12.74 0.94
C PHE A 41 -3.98 -13.34 1.20
N GLN A 42 -3.40 -13.12 2.38
CA GLN A 42 -2.12 -13.71 2.79
C GLN A 42 -2.16 -15.25 2.74
N ARG A 43 -3.25 -15.85 3.23
CA ARG A 43 -3.42 -17.30 3.25
C ARG A 43 -3.50 -17.89 1.82
N THR A 44 -4.09 -17.14 0.89
CA THR A 44 -4.34 -17.59 -0.49
C THR A 44 -3.14 -17.35 -1.42
N HIS A 45 -2.47 -16.19 -1.24
CA HIS A 45 -1.43 -15.72 -2.16
C HIS A 45 -0.01 -15.75 -1.56
N GLY A 46 0.11 -15.86 -0.22
CA GLY A 46 1.40 -15.96 0.47
C GLY A 46 2.13 -14.63 0.65
N PHE A 47 1.49 -13.49 0.36
CA PHE A 47 2.07 -12.16 0.54
C PHE A 47 1.00 -11.14 0.92
N GLY A 48 1.44 -9.92 1.28
CA GLY A 48 0.59 -8.78 1.63
C GLY A 48 0.91 -8.21 3.00
N ARG A 49 0.91 -6.88 3.12
CA ARG A 49 1.25 -6.16 4.35
C ARG A 49 0.22 -5.08 4.71
N GLY A 50 -0.55 -4.59 3.71
CA GLY A 50 -1.51 -3.51 3.88
C GLY A 50 -2.69 -3.64 2.94
N ILE A 51 -3.78 -2.94 3.26
CA ILE A 51 -5.00 -2.86 2.46
C ILE A 51 -5.78 -1.59 2.80
N SER A 52 -6.29 -0.93 1.77
CA SER A 52 -7.10 0.28 1.88
C SER A 52 -8.60 -0.03 1.75
N ALA A 53 -9.45 0.73 2.44
CA ALA A 53 -10.88 0.47 2.49
C ALA A 53 -11.56 0.52 1.11
N VAL A 54 -11.10 1.37 0.20
CA VAL A 54 -11.63 1.43 -1.16
C VAL A 54 -11.45 0.10 -1.91
N GLN A 55 -10.41 -0.68 -1.62
CA GLN A 55 -10.18 -1.98 -2.25
C GLN A 55 -11.23 -3.02 -1.87
N ILE A 56 -11.93 -2.85 -0.77
CA ILE A 56 -13.06 -3.71 -0.35
C ILE A 56 -14.44 -3.06 -0.59
N GLY A 57 -14.48 -2.00 -1.39
CA GLY A 57 -15.71 -1.33 -1.77
C GLY A 57 -16.21 -0.26 -0.78
N GLU A 58 -15.36 0.17 0.14
CA GLU A 58 -15.66 1.23 1.12
C GLU A 58 -14.82 2.48 0.81
N PRO A 59 -15.33 3.49 0.10
CA PRO A 59 -14.57 4.69 -0.27
C PRO A 59 -14.37 5.62 0.93
N LYS A 60 -13.70 5.13 1.95
CA LYS A 60 -13.38 5.80 3.23
C LYS A 60 -11.87 5.89 3.40
N ARG A 61 -11.37 6.96 4.00
CA ARG A 61 -9.95 7.13 4.28
C ARG A 61 -9.48 6.26 5.45
N LEU A 62 -9.44 4.95 5.23
CA LEU A 62 -9.01 3.94 6.19
C LEU A 62 -7.99 3.01 5.54
N ILE A 63 -6.91 2.75 6.28
CA ILE A 63 -5.85 1.81 5.89
C ILE A 63 -5.58 0.87 7.06
N TYR A 64 -5.45 -0.42 6.79
CA TYR A 64 -4.99 -1.42 7.73
C TYR A 64 -3.67 -2.01 7.26
N ILE A 65 -2.67 -2.02 8.14
CA ILE A 65 -1.31 -2.54 7.86
C ILE A 65 -0.90 -3.49 8.98
N GLU A 66 -0.26 -4.60 8.60
CA GLU A 66 0.47 -5.48 9.51
C GLU A 66 1.93 -5.55 9.07
N LEU A 67 2.82 -5.10 9.93
CA LEU A 67 4.26 -5.08 9.68
C LEU A 67 5.01 -5.46 10.95
N GLU A 68 5.92 -6.44 10.84
CA GLU A 68 6.80 -6.86 11.96
C GLU A 68 6.06 -7.21 13.25
N GLY A 69 4.88 -7.82 13.13
CA GLY A 69 4.04 -8.21 14.26
C GLY A 69 3.25 -7.06 14.90
N ARG A 70 3.28 -5.86 14.31
CA ARG A 70 2.48 -4.71 14.73
C ARG A 70 1.37 -4.43 13.70
N ALA A 71 0.15 -4.17 14.21
CA ALA A 71 -0.98 -3.71 13.41
C ALA A 71 -1.12 -2.18 13.52
N TYR A 72 -1.44 -1.55 12.40
CA TYR A 72 -1.72 -0.12 12.29
C TYR A 72 -3.11 0.07 11.69
N CYS A 73 -4.00 0.74 12.42
CA CYS A 73 -5.30 1.19 11.96
C CYS A 73 -5.22 2.69 11.69
N LEU A 74 -5.01 3.09 10.44
CA LEU A 74 -4.83 4.49 10.09
C LEU A 74 -6.18 5.06 9.59
N ARG A 75 -6.76 5.95 10.36
CA ARG A 75 -7.94 6.73 9.98
C ARG A 75 -7.54 8.13 9.55
N ASN A 76 -7.96 8.54 8.36
CA ASN A 76 -7.64 9.81 7.74
C ASN A 76 -6.13 10.11 7.72
N PRO A 77 -5.30 9.23 7.17
CA PRO A 77 -3.87 9.48 7.09
C PRO A 77 -3.57 10.65 6.15
N GLU A 78 -2.61 11.49 6.57
CA GLU A 78 -2.15 12.67 5.85
C GLU A 78 -0.62 12.76 5.89
N TYR A 79 0.00 13.18 4.80
CA TYR A 79 1.42 13.49 4.78
C TYR A 79 1.71 14.76 5.58
N GLU A 80 2.58 14.66 6.60
CA GLU A 80 3.21 15.84 7.22
C GLU A 80 4.53 16.18 6.51
N TRP A 81 5.20 15.16 5.98
CA TRP A 81 6.48 15.33 5.28
C TRP A 81 6.81 14.12 4.40
N GLN A 82 7.55 14.37 3.32
CA GLN A 82 8.14 13.37 2.42
C GLN A 82 9.57 13.78 2.09
N SER A 83 10.49 12.81 2.04
CA SER A 83 11.87 13.07 1.59
C SER A 83 11.91 13.50 0.13
N GLY A 84 12.87 14.36 -0.20
CA GLY A 84 13.20 14.67 -1.59
C GLY A 84 13.93 13.53 -2.30
N GLU A 85 14.62 12.69 -1.53
CA GLU A 85 15.26 11.49 -2.03
C GLU A 85 14.22 10.44 -2.40
N LYS A 86 14.42 9.79 -3.55
CA LYS A 86 13.52 8.79 -4.13
C LYS A 86 14.25 7.49 -4.35
N PHE A 87 13.48 6.39 -4.43
CA PHE A 87 13.96 5.08 -4.84
C PHE A 87 12.98 4.40 -5.78
N GLN A 88 13.47 3.51 -6.61
CA GLN A 88 12.66 2.74 -7.55
C GLN A 88 12.63 1.27 -7.14
N PHE A 89 11.48 0.63 -7.32
CA PHE A 89 11.28 -0.79 -7.04
C PHE A 89 10.06 -1.31 -7.81
N TRP A 90 9.87 -2.64 -7.80
CA TRP A 90 8.69 -3.28 -8.35
C TRP A 90 7.62 -3.39 -7.27
N ASP A 91 6.51 -2.70 -7.49
CA ASP A 91 5.35 -2.62 -6.60
C ASP A 91 4.30 -3.66 -7.02
N ASP A 92 3.61 -4.26 -6.06
CA ASP A 92 2.50 -5.17 -6.28
C ASP A 92 1.23 -4.71 -5.55
N CYS A 93 0.07 -5.13 -6.02
CA CYS A 93 -1.20 -4.70 -5.49
C CYS A 93 -2.20 -5.86 -5.46
N PHE A 94 -3.01 -5.94 -4.41
CA PHE A 94 -4.11 -6.92 -4.29
C PHE A 94 -5.17 -6.75 -5.37
N SER A 95 -5.34 -5.55 -5.91
CA SER A 95 -6.29 -5.25 -6.97
C SER A 95 -5.82 -5.71 -8.36
N PHE A 96 -4.57 -6.16 -8.50
CA PHE A 96 -4.00 -6.78 -9.72
C PHE A 96 -2.80 -7.67 -9.35
N PRO A 97 -3.04 -8.80 -8.66
CA PRO A 97 -1.97 -9.59 -8.01
C PRO A 97 -0.96 -10.21 -8.98
N ASP A 98 -1.33 -10.36 -10.24
CA ASP A 98 -0.47 -10.94 -11.28
C ASP A 98 0.35 -9.89 -12.05
N LEU A 99 0.21 -8.60 -11.72
CA LEU A 99 0.93 -7.51 -12.37
C LEU A 99 1.84 -6.81 -11.36
N LEU A 100 3.09 -6.59 -11.75
CA LEU A 100 4.06 -5.77 -11.05
C LEU A 100 4.27 -4.47 -11.82
N VAL A 101 4.46 -3.39 -11.10
CA VAL A 101 4.67 -2.06 -11.65
C VAL A 101 5.95 -1.47 -11.07
N ARG A 102 6.90 -1.08 -11.93
CA ARG A 102 8.07 -0.35 -11.48
C ARG A 102 7.68 1.11 -11.22
N VAL A 103 7.83 1.52 -9.98
CA VAL A 103 7.41 2.83 -9.48
C VAL A 103 8.57 3.57 -8.80
N GLU A 104 8.41 4.87 -8.61
CA GLU A 104 9.33 5.70 -7.84
C GLU A 104 8.59 6.29 -6.63
N ARG A 105 9.21 6.19 -5.44
CA ARG A 105 8.62 6.64 -4.19
C ARG A 105 9.64 7.39 -3.33
N SER A 106 9.17 8.18 -2.38
CA SER A 106 10.02 8.82 -1.37
C SER A 106 10.65 7.78 -0.46
N VAL A 107 11.96 7.91 -0.21
CA VAL A 107 12.72 7.02 0.68
C VAL A 107 12.14 7.05 2.10
N ALA A 108 11.66 8.22 2.56
CA ALA A 108 11.08 8.37 3.88
C ALA A 108 9.85 9.28 3.84
N VAL A 109 8.88 8.96 4.73
CA VAL A 109 7.67 9.76 4.92
C VAL A 109 7.36 9.91 6.40
N ARG A 110 6.67 11.01 6.76
CA ARG A 110 6.00 11.18 8.04
C ARG A 110 4.52 11.35 7.79
N ILE A 111 3.71 10.45 8.41
CA ILE A 111 2.26 10.42 8.28
C ILE A 111 1.63 10.71 9.63
N ARG A 112 0.68 11.64 9.66
CA ARG A 112 -0.22 11.89 10.77
C ARG A 112 -1.53 11.15 10.50
N TYR A 113 -2.09 10.51 11.51
CA TYR A 113 -3.35 9.80 11.41
C TYR A 113 -4.07 9.74 12.77
N TRP A 114 -5.32 9.33 12.79
CA TRP A 114 -6.04 8.95 14.02
C TRP A 114 -6.04 7.42 14.14
N ASN A 115 -5.67 6.92 15.32
CA ASN A 115 -5.75 5.50 15.63
C ASN A 115 -7.20 5.05 15.89
N ASP A 116 -7.41 3.78 16.19
CA ASP A 116 -8.73 3.21 16.48
C ASP A 116 -9.32 3.65 17.83
N ALA A 117 -8.52 4.19 18.73
CA ALA A 117 -8.96 4.86 19.96
C ALA A 117 -9.41 6.31 19.72
N GLY A 118 -9.13 6.88 18.54
CA GLY A 118 -9.45 8.26 18.21
C GLY A 118 -8.38 9.27 18.60
N GLU A 119 -7.18 8.81 18.93
CA GLU A 119 -6.04 9.64 19.26
C GLU A 119 -5.22 9.95 18.01
N VAL A 120 -4.63 11.14 17.97
CA VAL A 120 -3.72 11.54 16.89
C VAL A 120 -2.36 10.90 17.12
N GLU A 121 -1.91 10.13 16.14
CA GLU A 121 -0.58 9.54 16.11
C GLU A 121 0.22 9.99 14.90
N ARG A 122 1.52 9.76 14.97
CA ARG A 122 2.47 9.95 13.86
C ARG A 122 3.30 8.71 13.67
N VAL A 123 3.56 8.38 12.43
CA VAL A 123 4.49 7.33 12.04
C VAL A 123 5.54 7.92 11.10
N GLU A 124 6.80 7.66 11.41
CA GLU A 124 7.94 7.90 10.52
C GLU A 124 8.33 6.56 9.90
N ALA A 125 8.38 6.52 8.58
CA ALA A 125 8.65 5.30 7.83
C ALA A 125 9.75 5.53 6.81
N GLN A 126 10.58 4.51 6.60
CA GLN A 126 11.66 4.49 5.62
C GLN A 126 11.62 3.20 4.80
N GLY A 127 12.18 3.24 3.59
CA GLY A 127 12.31 2.07 2.72
C GLY A 127 10.97 1.37 2.49
N ALA A 128 10.92 0.07 2.74
CA ALA A 128 9.75 -0.78 2.50
C ALA A 128 8.48 -0.36 3.28
N PHE A 129 8.61 0.28 4.43
CA PHE A 129 7.45 0.80 5.15
C PHE A 129 6.99 2.14 4.57
N SER A 130 7.93 2.98 4.12
CA SER A 130 7.60 4.24 3.43
C SER A 130 6.83 3.98 2.14
N GLU A 131 7.27 3.02 1.33
CA GLU A 131 6.59 2.70 0.07
C GLU A 131 5.18 2.15 0.31
N LEU A 132 5.02 1.26 1.31
CA LEU A 132 3.73 0.69 1.67
C LEU A 132 2.72 1.78 2.05
N LEU A 133 3.12 2.72 2.93
CA LEU A 133 2.24 3.84 3.31
C LEU A 133 1.86 4.71 2.11
N GLN A 134 2.81 4.98 1.20
CA GLN A 134 2.55 5.75 -0.01
C GLN A 134 1.60 5.01 -0.96
N HIS A 135 1.76 3.69 -1.12
CA HIS A 135 0.89 2.85 -1.92
C HIS A 135 -0.56 2.89 -1.38
N GLU A 136 -0.73 2.69 -0.08
CA GLU A 136 -2.06 2.66 0.52
C GLU A 136 -2.73 4.04 0.54
N ILE A 137 -1.98 5.13 0.71
CA ILE A 137 -2.52 6.50 0.62
C ILE A 137 -2.93 6.82 -0.84
N ASP A 138 -2.15 6.40 -1.83
CA ASP A 138 -2.54 6.54 -3.24
C ASP A 138 -3.92 5.95 -3.50
N HIS A 139 -4.22 4.76 -2.98
CA HIS A 139 -5.55 4.16 -3.10
C HIS A 139 -6.65 5.07 -2.55
N LEU A 140 -6.42 5.75 -1.42
CA LEU A 140 -7.40 6.68 -0.83
C LEU A 140 -7.65 7.91 -1.72
N ASP A 141 -6.70 8.24 -2.58
CA ASP A 141 -6.76 9.37 -3.50
C ASP A 141 -7.16 8.95 -4.94
N GLY A 142 -7.58 7.68 -5.12
CA GLY A 142 -8.01 7.12 -6.40
C GLY A 142 -6.86 6.87 -7.38
N ILE A 143 -5.63 6.82 -6.87
CA ILE A 143 -4.40 6.55 -7.64
C ILE A 143 -4.01 5.09 -7.46
N LEU A 144 -3.64 4.42 -8.54
CA LEU A 144 -3.15 3.05 -8.52
C LEU A 144 -1.67 3.00 -8.89
N ALA A 145 -0.98 1.92 -8.52
CA ALA A 145 0.44 1.78 -8.87
C ALA A 145 0.70 1.87 -10.37
N VAL A 146 -0.24 1.43 -11.21
CA VAL A 146 -0.17 1.56 -12.67
C VAL A 146 -0.07 3.01 -13.15
N ASP A 147 -0.59 3.98 -12.39
CA ASP A 147 -0.49 5.42 -12.71
C ASP A 147 0.87 5.99 -12.34
N ARG A 148 1.63 5.27 -11.53
CA ARG A 148 2.98 5.60 -11.07
C ARG A 148 4.07 4.90 -11.88
N ALA A 149 3.70 4.15 -12.91
CA ALA A 149 4.68 3.51 -13.80
C ALA A 149 5.68 4.55 -14.32
N ILE A 150 6.97 4.28 -14.15
CA ILE A 150 8.04 5.23 -14.50
C ILE A 150 8.08 5.45 -16.02
N ASP A 151 7.87 4.38 -16.77
CA ASP A 151 7.89 4.39 -18.23
C ASP A 151 7.03 3.22 -18.80
N ARG A 152 7.00 3.08 -20.11
CA ARG A 152 6.28 2.00 -20.79
C ARG A 152 6.83 0.59 -20.53
N GLU A 153 8.04 0.46 -20.03
CA GLU A 153 8.72 -0.81 -19.73
C GLU A 153 8.56 -1.20 -18.24
N SER A 154 7.85 -0.38 -17.48
CA SER A 154 7.62 -0.52 -16.03
C SER A 154 6.45 -1.43 -15.68
N LEU A 155 5.97 -2.26 -16.59
CA LEU A 155 4.92 -3.26 -16.34
C LEU A 155 5.47 -4.65 -16.61
N CYS A 156 5.27 -5.56 -15.67
CA CYS A 156 5.73 -6.93 -15.76
C CYS A 156 4.71 -7.87 -15.11
N THR A 157 4.41 -9.00 -15.73
CA THR A 157 3.63 -10.03 -15.03
C THR A 157 4.47 -10.67 -13.93
N ARG A 158 3.82 -11.12 -12.86
CA ARG A 158 4.51 -11.81 -11.76
C ARG A 158 5.28 -13.05 -12.25
N GLU A 159 4.71 -13.80 -13.19
CA GLU A 159 5.36 -14.95 -13.82
C GLU A 159 6.64 -14.56 -14.56
N GLU A 160 6.59 -13.51 -15.39
CA GLU A 160 7.75 -13.04 -16.15
C GLU A 160 8.83 -12.44 -15.23
N TYR A 161 8.40 -11.74 -14.17
CA TYR A 161 9.31 -11.24 -13.15
C TYR A 161 10.04 -12.39 -12.45
N ALA A 162 9.30 -13.43 -12.05
CA ALA A 162 9.89 -14.62 -11.42
C ALA A 162 10.90 -15.32 -12.33
N ARG A 163 10.59 -15.40 -13.62
CA ARG A 163 11.50 -15.97 -14.62
C ARG A 163 12.80 -15.17 -14.78
N ARG A 164 12.74 -13.82 -14.71
CA ARG A 164 13.90 -12.93 -14.91
C ARG A 164 14.73 -12.77 -13.65
N TYR A 165 14.10 -12.63 -12.49
CA TYR A 165 14.72 -12.16 -11.25
C TYR A 165 14.67 -13.17 -10.10
N GLY A 166 14.18 -14.40 -10.33
CA GLY A 166 14.23 -15.48 -9.33
C GLY A 166 13.08 -15.49 -8.32
N GLY A 167 11.96 -14.85 -8.60
CA GLY A 167 10.67 -15.09 -7.93
C GLY A 167 10.41 -14.35 -6.62
N VAL A 168 11.41 -13.78 -5.97
CA VAL A 168 11.20 -12.95 -4.77
C VAL A 168 11.08 -11.49 -5.19
N ILE A 169 9.90 -10.91 -5.01
CA ILE A 169 9.72 -9.47 -5.18
C ILE A 169 10.37 -8.82 -3.97
N ARG A 170 11.50 -8.18 -4.18
CA ARG A 170 12.22 -7.45 -3.15
C ARG A 170 11.90 -5.97 -3.30
N CYS A 171 11.43 -5.37 -2.23
CA CYS A 171 11.43 -3.92 -2.08
C CYS A 171 12.83 -3.45 -1.65
N ASP A 172 13.89 -4.05 -2.23
CA ASP A 172 15.23 -3.55 -2.04
C ASP A 172 15.40 -2.33 -2.96
N PRO A 173 15.66 -1.15 -2.42
CA PRO A 173 15.78 0.05 -3.22
C PRO A 173 16.96 -0.08 -4.19
N GLU A 174 16.68 -0.11 -5.49
CA GLU A 174 17.68 0.33 -6.44
C GLU A 174 17.82 1.85 -6.24
N VAL A 175 18.84 2.27 -5.52
CA VAL A 175 19.13 3.69 -5.32
C VAL A 175 19.47 4.30 -6.67
N VAL A 176 18.59 5.15 -7.16
CA VAL A 176 18.82 5.89 -8.40
C VAL A 176 19.87 6.96 -8.10
N GLY A 177 21.10 6.76 -8.60
CA GLY A 177 22.18 7.75 -8.57
C GLY A 177 23.26 7.59 -7.52
N GLY A 178 23.33 6.48 -6.79
CA GLY A 178 24.43 6.16 -5.88
C GLY A 178 25.03 4.78 -6.17
N GLN A 179 26.34 4.70 -6.38
CA GLN A 179 27.05 3.42 -6.37
C GLN A 179 26.83 2.75 -5.02
N LEU A 180 26.09 1.64 -4.99
CA LEU A 180 26.11 0.74 -3.85
C LEU A 180 27.54 0.25 -3.66
N ALA A 181 28.21 0.71 -2.60
CA ALA A 181 29.41 0.07 -2.13
C ALA A 181 29.04 -1.34 -1.67
N MET A 182 29.54 -2.34 -2.40
CA MET A 182 29.47 -3.72 -1.96
C MET A 182 30.34 -3.88 -0.71
N GLY A 183 29.72 -4.29 0.37
CA GLY A 183 30.34 -4.75 1.61
C GLY A 183 29.75 -6.05 2.03
#